data_2ad6622b3b18f097eed799193a4b7151
#
_entry.id   2ad6622b3b18f097eed799193a4b7151
#
_cell.length_a   1.000
_cell.length_b   1.000
_cell.length_c   1.000
_cell.angle_alpha   90.00
_cell.angle_beta   90.00
_cell.angle_gamma   90.00
#
_symmetry.space_group_name_H-M   'P 1'
#
loop_
_entity.id
_entity.type
_entity.pdbx_description
1 polymer ?
#
loop_
_entity_poly.entity_id
_entity_poly.type
_entity_poly.pdbx_seq_one_letter_code
_entity_poly.pdbx_strand_id
1 'polypeptide(L)'
;LKSQITYFLYYLGLVFLGFLFFYAFPSIALLSFVLVSIYHFGEQHWESNSFNTNLYKGKKIFPIILHGSTFFLVIFINNIDVVNDVLASFNTIFLDYSVLETLLIILFSIYMLMLLSFKLFRRYFIGEFLFFLLLYFLTMNSTLIYGFSVYFIFFHSILSIKDQVSYIYEDDKSQYIKKYLINALPYLLLALFFLVGFYFFVDIESINILPIIFTFLAAITSVSYTHLTLP
;
A
#
# COMPACT_ATOMS: atom_id res chain seq x y z
N LEU A 1 -16.57 -3.02 -26.20
CA LEU A 1 -17.07 -4.17 -25.43
C LEU A 1 -16.10 -5.35 -25.43
N LYS A 2 -15.59 -5.85 -26.57
CA LYS A 2 -14.65 -6.99 -26.61
C LYS A 2 -13.35 -6.70 -25.83
N SER A 3 -12.79 -5.52 -25.94
CA SER A 3 -11.59 -5.13 -25.20
C SER A 3 -11.83 -5.09 -23.69
N GLN A 4 -12.96 -4.57 -23.23
CA GLN A 4 -13.30 -4.48 -21.81
C GLN A 4 -13.46 -5.87 -21.16
N ILE A 5 -14.12 -6.82 -21.86
CA ILE A 5 -14.24 -8.20 -21.40
C ILE A 5 -12.87 -8.87 -21.33
N THR A 6 -12.01 -8.62 -22.30
CA THR A 6 -10.64 -9.18 -22.31
C THR A 6 -9.83 -8.67 -21.12
N TYR A 7 -9.85 -7.37 -20.84
CA TYR A 7 -9.18 -6.81 -19.66
C TYR A 7 -9.76 -7.35 -18.35
N PHE A 8 -11.07 -7.50 -18.26
CA PHE A 8 -11.72 -8.10 -17.10
C PHE A 8 -11.28 -9.57 -16.88
N LEU A 9 -11.17 -10.35 -17.95
CA LEU A 9 -10.68 -11.74 -17.86
C LEU A 9 -9.20 -11.81 -17.44
N TYR A 10 -8.36 -10.90 -17.94
CA TYR A 10 -6.96 -10.80 -17.44
C TYR A 10 -6.92 -10.43 -15.98
N TYR A 11 -7.74 -9.49 -15.53
CA TYR A 11 -7.85 -9.14 -14.13
C TYR A 11 -8.22 -10.34 -13.26
N LEU A 12 -9.28 -11.06 -13.61
CA LEU A 12 -9.69 -12.26 -12.88
C LEU A 12 -8.60 -13.34 -12.90
N GLY A 13 -7.90 -13.50 -14.02
CA GLY A 13 -6.78 -14.44 -14.13
C GLY A 13 -5.63 -14.09 -13.18
N LEU A 14 -5.27 -12.81 -13.08
CA LEU A 14 -4.24 -12.35 -12.15
C LEU A 14 -4.65 -12.53 -10.68
N VAL A 15 -5.90 -12.21 -10.33
CA VAL A 15 -6.43 -12.44 -8.98
C VAL A 15 -6.38 -13.93 -8.62
N PHE A 16 -6.80 -14.79 -9.55
CA PHE A 16 -6.77 -16.24 -9.36
C PHE A 16 -5.33 -16.78 -9.21
N LEU A 17 -4.40 -16.31 -10.01
CA LEU A 17 -2.98 -16.66 -9.89
C LEU A 17 -2.39 -16.19 -8.56
N GLY A 18 -2.74 -14.97 -8.11
CA GLY A 18 -2.35 -14.46 -6.80
C GLY A 18 -2.87 -15.37 -5.68
N PHE A 19 -4.14 -15.76 -5.74
CA PHE A 19 -4.73 -16.67 -4.79
C PHE A 19 -4.01 -18.04 -4.77
N LEU A 20 -3.75 -18.63 -5.93
CA LEU A 20 -3.00 -19.88 -6.05
C LEU A 20 -1.58 -19.75 -5.48
N PHE A 21 -0.92 -18.62 -5.71
CA PHE A 21 0.42 -18.35 -5.19
C PHE A 21 0.43 -18.30 -3.66
N PHE A 22 -0.54 -17.61 -3.04
CA PHE A 22 -0.69 -17.60 -1.59
C PHE A 22 -1.06 -18.97 -1.01
N TYR A 23 -1.86 -19.74 -1.73
CA TYR A 23 -2.23 -21.08 -1.31
C TYR A 23 -1.06 -22.07 -1.38
N ALA A 24 -0.27 -22.03 -2.46
CA ALA A 24 0.83 -22.96 -2.69
C ALA A 24 2.12 -22.58 -1.94
N PHE A 25 2.39 -21.28 -1.78
CA PHE A 25 3.65 -20.76 -1.22
C PHE A 25 3.40 -19.60 -0.25
N PRO A 26 2.68 -19.82 0.87
CA PRO A 26 2.19 -18.74 1.73
C PRO A 26 3.31 -17.80 2.24
N SER A 27 4.42 -18.34 2.70
CA SER A 27 5.56 -17.55 3.24
C SER A 27 6.22 -16.70 2.16
N ILE A 28 6.46 -17.26 0.97
CA ILE A 28 7.09 -16.53 -0.16
C ILE A 28 6.12 -15.48 -0.70
N ALA A 29 4.84 -15.81 -0.77
CA ALA A 29 3.80 -14.90 -1.24
C ALA A 29 3.67 -13.68 -0.30
N LEU A 30 3.68 -13.89 1.02
CA LEU A 30 3.65 -12.81 1.99
C LEU A 30 4.90 -11.91 1.88
N LEU A 31 6.09 -12.50 1.79
CA LEU A 31 7.33 -11.73 1.60
C LEU A 31 7.28 -10.92 0.30
N SER A 32 6.86 -11.54 -0.79
CA SER A 32 6.72 -10.87 -2.09
C SER A 32 5.72 -9.72 -2.01
N PHE A 33 4.60 -9.93 -1.32
CA PHE A 33 3.60 -8.88 -1.10
C PHE A 33 4.18 -7.70 -0.33
N VAL A 34 4.92 -7.92 0.75
CA VAL A 34 5.55 -6.84 1.52
C VAL A 34 6.57 -6.09 0.66
N LEU A 35 7.43 -6.79 -0.09
CA LEU A 35 8.42 -6.15 -0.96
C LEU A 35 7.78 -5.31 -2.08
N VAL A 36 6.76 -5.83 -2.74
CA VAL A 36 5.99 -5.08 -3.76
C VAL A 36 5.29 -3.88 -3.13
N SER A 37 4.73 -4.04 -1.93
CA SER A 37 4.06 -2.96 -1.21
C SER A 37 5.03 -1.86 -0.78
N ILE A 38 6.24 -2.21 -0.31
CA ILE A 38 7.31 -1.24 -0.01
C ILE A 38 7.59 -0.37 -1.24
N TYR A 39 7.79 -0.99 -2.40
CA TYR A 39 8.01 -0.26 -3.63
C TYR A 39 6.79 0.59 -4.01
N HIS A 40 5.60 0.01 -4.04
CA HIS A 40 4.37 0.67 -4.48
C HIS A 40 4.00 1.90 -3.62
N PHE A 41 4.04 1.78 -2.30
CA PHE A 41 3.76 2.93 -1.41
C PHE A 41 4.82 4.02 -1.51
N GLY A 42 6.08 3.65 -1.64
CA GLY A 42 7.16 4.61 -1.86
C GLY A 42 7.06 5.31 -3.21
N GLU A 43 6.73 4.57 -4.28
CA GLU A 43 6.53 5.12 -5.62
C GLU A 43 5.39 6.13 -5.64
N GLN A 44 4.22 5.75 -5.14
CA GLN A 44 3.06 6.64 -5.09
C GLN A 44 3.33 7.91 -4.28
N HIS A 45 4.01 7.80 -3.13
CA HIS A 45 4.39 8.95 -2.32
C HIS A 45 5.29 9.93 -3.10
N TRP A 46 6.28 9.40 -3.81
CA TRP A 46 7.22 10.24 -4.55
C TRP A 46 6.69 10.70 -5.91
N GLU A 47 5.79 10.00 -6.56
CA GLU A 47 5.15 10.44 -7.81
C GLU A 47 4.19 11.61 -7.59
N SER A 48 3.40 11.60 -6.51
CA SER A 48 2.50 12.69 -6.15
C SER A 48 3.24 14.00 -5.88
N ASN A 49 4.52 13.93 -5.51
CA ASN A 49 5.39 15.08 -5.26
C ASN A 49 6.02 15.70 -6.53
N SER A 50 5.46 15.46 -7.73
CA SER A 50 5.81 16.15 -8.99
C SER A 50 7.26 15.98 -9.46
N PHE A 51 7.81 14.76 -9.41
CA PHE A 51 9.11 14.45 -10.05
C PHE A 51 8.97 14.23 -11.56
N ASN A 52 8.28 15.13 -12.25
CA ASN A 52 8.10 15.01 -13.71
C ASN A 52 9.29 15.59 -14.49
N THR A 53 10.49 15.12 -14.21
CA THR A 53 11.65 15.45 -15.06
C THR A 53 12.34 14.15 -15.49
N ASN A 54 12.40 13.95 -16.81
CA ASN A 54 13.09 12.83 -17.49
C ASN A 54 14.58 12.67 -17.10
N LEU A 55 15.16 13.64 -16.39
CA LEU A 55 16.55 13.69 -15.95
C LEU A 55 16.91 12.69 -14.84
N TYR A 56 15.93 12.02 -14.18
CA TYR A 56 16.22 11.30 -12.93
C TYR A 56 15.60 9.90 -12.82
N LYS A 57 15.20 9.26 -13.93
CA LYS A 57 14.55 7.93 -13.90
C LYS A 57 15.29 6.88 -13.04
N GLY A 58 16.62 6.86 -13.08
CA GLY A 58 17.41 5.91 -12.27
C GLY A 58 17.66 6.33 -10.82
N LYS A 59 17.54 7.63 -10.49
CA LYS A 59 17.80 8.15 -9.13
C LYS A 59 16.58 8.16 -8.23
N LYS A 60 15.38 7.92 -8.78
CA LYS A 60 14.13 7.88 -8.04
C LYS A 60 13.96 6.61 -7.21
N ILE A 61 14.52 5.50 -7.63
CA ILE A 61 14.29 4.19 -7.00
C ILE A 61 14.79 4.15 -5.55
N PHE A 62 15.88 4.85 -5.26
CA PHE A 62 16.48 4.85 -3.93
C PHE A 62 15.59 5.53 -2.87
N PRO A 63 15.10 6.79 -3.07
CA PRO A 63 14.13 7.38 -2.12
C PRO A 63 12.82 6.60 -2.03
N ILE A 64 12.36 5.98 -3.11
CA ILE A 64 11.16 5.14 -3.13
C ILE A 64 11.31 3.96 -2.16
N ILE A 65 12.39 3.19 -2.30
CA ILE A 65 12.64 2.02 -1.45
C ILE A 65 12.87 2.44 -0.01
N LEU A 66 13.65 3.50 0.24
CA LEU A 66 13.93 3.97 1.61
C LEU A 66 12.66 4.45 2.31
N HIS A 67 11.81 5.23 1.63
CA HIS A 67 10.53 5.69 2.17
C HIS A 67 9.62 4.51 2.50
N GLY A 68 9.36 3.63 1.53
CA GLY A 68 8.50 2.47 1.72
C GLY A 68 9.00 1.50 2.79
N SER A 69 10.31 1.22 2.83
CA SER A 69 10.89 0.37 3.88
C SER A 69 10.74 0.99 5.26
N THR A 70 11.05 2.29 5.41
CA THR A 70 10.87 3.00 6.68
C THR A 70 9.41 3.01 7.11
N PHE A 71 8.48 3.23 6.18
CA PHE A 71 7.04 3.18 6.42
C PHE A 71 6.61 1.84 7.04
N PHE A 72 6.96 0.72 6.41
CA PHE A 72 6.60 -0.61 6.92
C PHE A 72 7.27 -0.91 8.25
N LEU A 73 8.54 -0.52 8.45
CA LEU A 73 9.23 -0.73 9.72
C LEU A 73 8.59 0.05 10.86
N VAL A 74 8.14 1.29 10.64
CA VAL A 74 7.43 2.08 11.67
C VAL A 74 6.12 1.40 12.07
N ILE A 75 5.36 0.88 11.12
CA ILE A 75 4.11 0.17 11.40
C ILE A 75 4.39 -1.14 12.14
N PHE A 76 5.40 -1.89 11.70
CA PHE A 76 5.70 -3.22 12.26
C PHE A 76 6.24 -3.15 13.67
N ILE A 77 7.15 -2.22 13.97
CA ILE A 77 7.76 -2.11 15.30
C ILE A 77 6.73 -1.74 16.37
N ASN A 78 5.79 -0.87 16.05
CA ASN A 78 4.75 -0.43 16.99
C ASN A 78 3.62 -1.47 17.19
N ASN A 79 3.59 -2.52 16.36
CA ASN A 79 2.57 -3.58 16.41
C ASN A 79 3.20 -4.97 16.27
N ILE A 80 4.39 -5.16 16.81
CA ILE A 80 5.22 -6.35 16.54
C ILE A 80 4.54 -7.67 16.90
N ASP A 81 3.77 -7.71 18.01
CA ASP A 81 3.07 -8.94 18.43
C ASP A 81 2.03 -9.35 17.37
N VAL A 82 1.21 -8.40 16.90
CA VAL A 82 0.20 -8.67 15.85
C VAL A 82 0.87 -9.04 14.51
N VAL A 83 2.00 -8.40 14.19
CA VAL A 83 2.77 -8.75 12.99
C VAL A 83 3.31 -10.17 13.10
N ASN A 84 3.83 -10.57 14.26
CA ASN A 84 4.31 -11.92 14.51
C ASN A 84 3.19 -12.97 14.46
N ASP A 85 1.98 -12.64 14.93
CA ASP A 85 0.81 -13.51 14.80
C ASP A 85 0.44 -13.73 13.32
N VAL A 86 0.51 -12.67 12.51
CA VAL A 86 0.33 -12.79 11.05
C VAL A 86 1.42 -13.68 10.44
N LEU A 87 2.68 -13.44 10.76
CA LEU A 87 3.81 -14.22 10.26
C LEU A 87 3.68 -15.70 10.63
N ALA A 88 3.27 -16.01 11.88
CA ALA A 88 2.99 -17.37 12.32
C ALA A 88 1.89 -18.06 11.49
N SER A 89 0.83 -17.32 11.13
CA SER A 89 -0.25 -17.82 10.29
C SER A 89 0.21 -18.21 8.87
N PHE A 90 1.32 -17.67 8.41
CA PHE A 90 1.94 -17.96 7.12
C PHE A 90 3.18 -18.90 7.24
N ASN A 91 3.41 -19.50 8.42
CA ASN A 91 4.58 -20.34 8.72
C ASN A 91 5.92 -19.64 8.41
N THR A 92 6.02 -18.35 8.77
CA THR A 92 7.24 -17.56 8.58
C THR A 92 8.00 -17.36 9.90
N ILE A 93 9.19 -16.77 9.80
CA ILE A 93 10.10 -16.50 10.93
C ILE A 93 9.56 -15.31 11.73
N PHE A 94 9.62 -15.41 13.06
CA PHE A 94 9.31 -14.30 13.94
C PHE A 94 10.32 -13.16 13.79
N LEU A 95 9.82 -11.93 13.86
CA LEU A 95 10.64 -10.73 13.88
C LEU A 95 11.01 -10.39 15.34
N ASP A 96 12.27 -10.10 15.55
CA ASP A 96 12.77 -9.61 16.84
C ASP A 96 12.68 -8.09 16.90
N TYR A 97 12.22 -7.56 18.04
CA TYR A 97 12.05 -6.11 18.25
C TYR A 97 13.38 -5.36 18.08
N SER A 98 14.46 -5.86 18.63
CA SER A 98 15.77 -5.18 18.60
C SER A 98 16.34 -5.12 17.18
N VAL A 99 16.07 -6.14 16.38
CA VAL A 99 16.45 -6.17 14.96
C VAL A 99 15.65 -5.15 14.16
N LEU A 100 14.33 -5.08 14.36
CA LEU A 100 13.47 -4.09 13.68
C LEU A 100 13.83 -2.67 14.09
N GLU A 101 14.08 -2.42 15.37
CA GLU A 101 14.48 -1.11 15.89
C GLU A 101 15.80 -0.65 15.24
N THR A 102 16.79 -1.54 15.22
CA THR A 102 18.08 -1.26 14.59
C THR A 102 17.93 -0.96 13.11
N LEU A 103 17.16 -1.77 12.37
CA LEU A 103 16.88 -1.55 10.97
C LEU A 103 16.14 -0.23 10.72
N LEU A 104 15.14 0.11 11.55
CA LEU A 104 14.42 1.37 11.47
C LEU A 104 15.36 2.57 11.66
N ILE A 105 16.20 2.55 12.69
CA ILE A 105 17.16 3.64 12.95
C ILE A 105 18.12 3.79 11.79
N ILE A 106 18.67 2.70 11.25
CA ILE A 106 19.62 2.72 10.14
C ILE A 106 18.94 3.26 8.88
N LEU A 107 17.80 2.68 8.45
CA LEU A 107 17.15 3.06 7.20
C LEU A 107 16.57 4.48 7.28
N PHE A 108 15.97 4.87 8.39
CA PHE A 108 15.50 6.24 8.60
C PHE A 108 16.65 7.25 8.57
N SER A 109 17.78 6.94 9.22
CA SER A 109 18.97 7.80 9.18
C SER A 109 19.53 7.94 7.77
N ILE A 110 19.65 6.84 7.02
CA ILE A 110 20.09 6.86 5.62
C ILE A 110 19.13 7.68 4.78
N TYR A 111 17.82 7.52 4.98
CA TYR A 111 16.79 8.28 4.27
C TYR A 111 16.91 9.79 4.54
N MET A 112 17.02 10.20 5.82
CA MET A 112 17.17 11.61 6.19
C MET A 112 18.48 12.20 5.68
N LEU A 113 19.59 11.47 5.78
CA LEU A 113 20.89 11.89 5.22
C LEU A 113 20.84 12.04 3.70
N MET A 114 20.15 11.13 3.01
CA MET A 114 19.93 11.23 1.57
C MET A 114 19.14 12.51 1.22
N LEU A 115 18.05 12.80 1.93
CA LEU A 115 17.27 14.03 1.70
C LEU A 115 18.12 15.30 1.89
N LEU A 116 18.98 15.33 2.89
CA LEU A 116 19.86 16.48 3.14
C LEU A 116 20.98 16.61 2.11
N SER A 117 21.56 15.49 1.67
CA SER A 117 22.72 15.45 0.79
C SER A 117 22.39 15.85 -0.65
N PHE A 118 21.22 15.47 -1.13
CA PHE A 118 20.82 15.78 -2.51
C PHE A 118 19.99 17.05 -2.56
N LYS A 119 20.51 18.10 -3.22
CA LYS A 119 19.85 19.41 -3.37
C LYS A 119 18.39 19.30 -3.84
N LEU A 120 18.10 18.32 -4.70
CA LEU A 120 16.76 18.05 -5.24
C LEU A 120 15.75 17.65 -4.15
N PHE A 121 16.19 16.86 -3.16
CA PHE A 121 15.33 16.28 -2.14
C PHE A 121 15.28 17.12 -0.85
N ARG A 122 16.24 18.03 -0.66
CA ARG A 122 16.40 18.81 0.58
C ARG A 122 15.14 19.59 0.97
N ARG A 123 14.36 20.07 0.01
CA ARG A 123 13.10 20.79 0.25
C ARG A 123 12.03 19.95 0.95
N TYR A 124 12.12 18.63 0.82
CA TYR A 124 11.15 17.69 1.42
C TYR A 124 11.56 17.22 2.82
N PHE A 125 12.79 17.50 3.27
CA PHE A 125 13.34 16.98 4.52
C PHE A 125 12.42 17.20 5.73
N ILE A 126 11.95 18.42 5.93
CA ILE A 126 11.08 18.74 7.08
C ILE A 126 9.74 18.04 6.96
N GLY A 127 9.15 18.03 5.77
CA GLY A 127 7.87 17.35 5.51
C GLY A 127 7.96 15.85 5.77
N GLU A 128 9.01 15.19 5.28
CA GLU A 128 9.24 13.75 5.50
C GLU A 128 9.52 13.42 6.97
N PHE A 129 10.31 14.25 7.65
CA PHE A 129 10.55 14.08 9.08
C PHE A 129 9.26 14.17 9.89
N LEU A 130 8.43 15.18 9.64
CA LEU A 130 7.13 15.36 10.30
C LEU A 130 6.15 14.25 9.94
N PHE A 131 6.16 13.78 8.70
CA PHE A 131 5.34 12.66 8.25
C PHE A 131 5.66 11.37 9.05
N PHE A 132 6.94 11.00 9.16
CA PHE A 132 7.33 9.80 9.91
C PHE A 132 7.12 9.96 11.41
N LEU A 133 7.30 11.16 11.96
CA LEU A 133 6.98 11.46 13.35
C LEU A 133 5.47 11.25 13.63
N LEU A 134 4.62 11.81 12.77
CA LEU A 134 3.16 11.65 12.87
C LEU A 134 2.74 10.19 12.72
N LEU A 135 3.32 9.47 11.73
CA LEU A 135 3.06 8.06 11.50
C LEU A 135 3.45 7.22 12.73
N TYR A 136 4.61 7.48 13.32
CA TYR A 136 5.07 6.79 14.52
C TYR A 136 4.09 6.99 15.69
N PHE A 137 3.67 8.23 15.97
CA PHE A 137 2.68 8.51 17.01
C PHE A 137 1.32 7.89 16.72
N LEU A 138 0.86 7.90 15.48
CA LEU A 138 -0.38 7.27 15.07
C LEU A 138 -0.35 5.77 15.33
N THR A 139 0.70 5.08 14.87
CA THR A 139 0.81 3.62 14.97
C THR A 139 1.11 3.15 16.38
N MET A 140 1.83 3.94 17.19
CA MET A 140 2.08 3.67 18.61
C MET A 140 0.79 3.68 19.45
N ASN A 141 -0.20 4.51 19.07
CA ASN A 141 -1.45 4.69 19.81
C ASN A 141 -2.65 3.99 19.15
N SER A 142 -2.41 3.09 18.20
CA SER A 142 -3.48 2.41 17.46
C SER A 142 -3.13 0.96 17.18
N THR A 143 -4.16 0.16 16.85
CA THR A 143 -3.92 -1.21 16.36
C THR A 143 -3.32 -1.17 14.95
N LEU A 144 -2.66 -2.27 14.54
CA LEU A 144 -2.07 -2.44 13.21
C LEU A 144 -3.05 -2.08 12.08
N ILE A 145 -4.27 -2.62 12.16
CA ILE A 145 -5.31 -2.42 11.14
C ILE A 145 -5.76 -0.96 11.12
N TYR A 146 -5.96 -0.34 12.28
CA TYR A 146 -6.42 1.05 12.36
C TYR A 146 -5.35 2.03 11.85
N GLY A 147 -4.11 1.91 12.32
CA GLY A 147 -3.01 2.76 11.88
C GLY A 147 -2.75 2.65 10.37
N PHE A 148 -2.73 1.42 9.85
CA PHE A 148 -2.62 1.18 8.41
C PHE A 148 -3.81 1.75 7.63
N SER A 149 -5.04 1.58 8.12
CA SER A 149 -6.25 2.09 7.44
C SER A 149 -6.27 3.61 7.36
N VAL A 150 -5.88 4.31 8.42
CA VAL A 150 -5.78 5.78 8.42
C VAL A 150 -4.78 6.25 7.37
N TYR A 151 -3.58 5.64 7.36
CA TYR A 151 -2.59 5.94 6.33
C TYR A 151 -3.14 5.64 4.92
N PHE A 152 -3.74 4.45 4.73
CA PHE A 152 -4.27 4.02 3.45
C PHE A 152 -5.34 4.98 2.91
N ILE A 153 -6.24 5.47 3.76
CA ILE A 153 -7.28 6.41 3.34
C ILE A 153 -6.68 7.76 2.96
N PHE A 154 -5.87 8.36 3.84
CA PHE A 154 -5.43 9.75 3.67
C PHE A 154 -4.26 9.90 2.70
N PHE A 155 -3.32 8.97 2.67
CA PHE A 155 -2.09 9.08 1.90
C PHE A 155 -2.06 8.21 0.64
N HIS A 156 -2.90 7.16 0.58
CA HIS A 156 -2.98 6.31 -0.60
C HIS A 156 -4.27 6.56 -1.41
N SER A 157 -5.44 6.37 -0.80
CA SER A 157 -6.71 6.38 -1.54
C SER A 157 -7.06 7.76 -2.08
N ILE A 158 -6.87 8.83 -1.30
CA ILE A 158 -7.18 10.21 -1.75
C ILE A 158 -6.29 10.58 -2.94
N LEU A 159 -5.00 10.26 -2.89
CA LEU A 159 -4.08 10.53 -3.99
C LEU A 159 -4.44 9.69 -5.22
N SER A 160 -4.71 8.41 -5.05
CA SER A 160 -5.14 7.52 -6.13
C SER A 160 -6.42 7.98 -6.82
N ILE A 161 -7.42 8.45 -6.06
CA ILE A 161 -8.65 9.02 -6.62
C ILE A 161 -8.33 10.27 -7.45
N LYS A 162 -7.47 11.16 -6.96
CA LYS A 162 -7.06 12.36 -7.68
C LYS A 162 -6.39 12.01 -9.02
N ASP A 163 -5.46 11.05 -9.01
CA ASP A 163 -4.76 10.61 -10.20
C ASP A 163 -5.72 9.97 -11.22
N GLN A 164 -6.67 9.14 -10.74
CA GLN A 164 -7.70 8.54 -11.60
C GLN A 164 -8.63 9.59 -12.23
N VAL A 165 -9.05 10.60 -11.43
CA VAL A 165 -9.88 11.70 -11.94
C VAL A 165 -9.13 12.50 -13.00
N SER A 166 -7.85 12.82 -12.74
CA SER A 166 -7.00 13.52 -13.70
C SER A 166 -6.83 12.73 -15.00
N TYR A 167 -6.63 11.42 -14.91
CA TYR A 167 -6.52 10.54 -16.08
C TYR A 167 -7.81 10.43 -16.90
N ILE A 168 -8.97 10.28 -16.23
CA ILE A 168 -10.27 10.06 -16.92
C ILE A 168 -10.81 11.35 -17.53
N TYR A 169 -10.62 12.48 -16.86
CA TYR A 169 -11.23 13.75 -17.29
C TYR A 169 -10.23 14.75 -17.87
N GLU A 170 -8.94 14.39 -17.93
CA GLU A 170 -7.82 15.25 -18.37
C GLU A 170 -7.75 16.58 -17.59
N ASP A 171 -8.36 16.63 -16.40
CA ASP A 171 -8.44 17.81 -15.54
C ASP A 171 -8.70 17.36 -14.09
N ASP A 172 -8.16 18.08 -13.09
CA ASP A 172 -8.31 17.79 -11.67
C ASP A 172 -9.31 18.70 -10.93
N LYS A 173 -10.20 19.37 -11.67
CA LYS A 173 -11.21 20.26 -11.07
C LYS A 173 -12.17 19.50 -10.13
N SER A 174 -12.54 20.15 -9.05
CA SER A 174 -13.42 19.59 -8.01
C SER A 174 -14.76 19.03 -8.53
N GLN A 175 -15.27 19.62 -9.62
CA GLN A 175 -16.49 19.10 -10.28
C GLN A 175 -16.33 17.68 -10.83
N TYR A 176 -15.13 17.31 -11.30
CA TYR A 176 -14.86 15.97 -11.81
C TYR A 176 -14.67 14.96 -10.69
N ILE A 177 -14.12 15.38 -9.56
CA ILE A 177 -14.05 14.53 -8.34
C ILE A 177 -15.47 14.16 -7.89
N LYS A 178 -16.38 15.16 -7.81
CA LYS A 178 -17.77 14.89 -7.46
C LYS A 178 -18.45 13.93 -8.44
N LYS A 179 -18.25 14.15 -9.74
CA LYS A 179 -18.80 13.27 -10.80
C LYS A 179 -18.24 11.85 -10.69
N TYR A 180 -16.94 11.72 -10.46
CA TYR A 180 -16.29 10.42 -10.24
C TYR A 180 -16.88 9.70 -9.04
N LEU A 181 -16.99 10.37 -7.88
CA LEU A 181 -17.54 9.78 -6.66
C LEU A 181 -19.00 9.33 -6.82
N ILE A 182 -19.83 10.12 -7.51
CA ILE A 182 -21.21 9.75 -7.81
C ILE A 182 -21.27 8.49 -8.69
N ASN A 183 -20.42 8.42 -9.72
CA ASN A 183 -20.34 7.26 -10.60
C ASN A 183 -19.78 6.01 -9.91
N ALA A 184 -18.89 6.17 -8.94
CA ALA A 184 -18.33 5.09 -8.14
C ALA A 184 -19.27 4.59 -7.03
N LEU A 185 -20.24 5.41 -6.61
CA LEU A 185 -21.16 5.10 -5.50
C LEU A 185 -21.91 3.77 -5.64
N PRO A 186 -22.48 3.39 -6.80
CA PRO A 186 -23.16 2.09 -6.94
C PRO A 186 -22.23 0.90 -6.68
N TYR A 187 -20.98 0.99 -7.13
CA TYR A 187 -19.98 -0.06 -6.90
C TYR A 187 -19.56 -0.13 -5.44
N LEU A 188 -19.43 1.02 -4.77
CA LEU A 188 -19.16 1.08 -3.33
C LEU A 188 -20.31 0.45 -2.53
N LEU A 189 -21.56 0.78 -2.86
CA LEU A 189 -22.73 0.21 -2.18
C LEU A 189 -22.83 -1.31 -2.40
N LEU A 190 -22.52 -1.78 -3.60
CA LEU A 190 -22.47 -3.20 -3.91
C LEU A 190 -21.35 -3.90 -3.11
N ALA A 191 -20.18 -3.31 -3.02
CA ALA A 191 -19.07 -3.86 -2.23
C ALA A 191 -19.43 -3.93 -0.72
N LEU A 192 -20.06 -2.88 -0.17
CA LEU A 192 -20.54 -2.87 1.20
C LEU A 192 -21.64 -3.93 1.44
N PHE A 193 -22.55 -4.11 0.49
CA PHE A 193 -23.56 -5.14 0.56
C PHE A 193 -22.94 -6.54 0.65
N PHE A 194 -21.95 -6.84 -0.19
CA PHE A 194 -21.23 -8.10 -0.11
C PHE A 194 -20.41 -8.26 1.17
N LEU A 195 -19.81 -7.17 1.66
CA LEU A 195 -19.06 -7.20 2.93
C LEU A 195 -19.99 -7.52 4.12
N VAL A 196 -21.17 -6.87 4.17
CA VAL A 196 -22.18 -7.15 5.19
C VAL A 196 -22.70 -8.58 5.06
N GLY A 197 -22.97 -9.04 3.84
CA GLY A 197 -23.34 -10.43 3.58
C GLY A 197 -22.29 -11.41 4.07
N PHE A 198 -21.01 -11.16 3.76
CA PHE A 198 -19.90 -11.97 4.23
C PHE A 198 -19.86 -12.04 5.77
N TYR A 199 -20.02 -10.91 6.44
CA TYR A 199 -20.06 -10.84 7.91
C TYR A 199 -21.16 -11.71 8.53
N PHE A 200 -22.36 -11.75 7.92
CA PHE A 200 -23.50 -12.55 8.44
C PHE A 200 -23.46 -14.03 8.08
N PHE A 201 -22.84 -14.39 6.94
CA PHE A 201 -22.84 -15.78 6.47
C PHE A 201 -21.56 -16.55 6.78
N VAL A 202 -20.49 -15.85 7.19
CA VAL A 202 -19.21 -16.47 7.51
C VAL A 202 -19.01 -16.40 9.02
N ASP A 203 -18.76 -17.56 9.62
CA ASP A 203 -18.38 -17.64 11.04
C ASP A 203 -16.93 -17.15 11.21
N ILE A 204 -16.81 -15.85 11.51
CA ILE A 204 -15.51 -15.15 11.61
C ILE A 204 -14.69 -15.69 12.78
N GLU A 205 -15.34 -16.22 13.84
CA GLU A 205 -14.63 -16.78 15.00
C GLU A 205 -13.91 -18.09 14.68
N SER A 206 -14.43 -18.83 13.69
CA SER A 206 -13.84 -20.10 13.25
C SER A 206 -12.74 -19.96 12.18
N ILE A 207 -12.60 -18.75 11.58
CA ILE A 207 -11.68 -18.50 10.46
C ILE A 207 -10.62 -17.50 10.87
N ASN A 208 -9.34 -17.82 10.65
CA ASN A 208 -8.29 -16.82 10.73
C ASN A 208 -8.44 -15.83 9.56
N ILE A 209 -9.07 -14.68 9.83
CA ILE A 209 -9.43 -13.68 8.81
C ILE A 209 -8.19 -12.93 8.26
N LEU A 210 -7.09 -12.85 9.03
CA LEU A 210 -5.90 -12.10 8.64
C LEU A 210 -5.27 -12.61 7.33
N PRO A 211 -5.02 -13.92 7.14
CA PRO A 211 -4.52 -14.44 5.87
C PRO A 211 -5.44 -14.13 4.69
N ILE A 212 -6.76 -14.15 4.91
CA ILE A 212 -7.73 -13.84 3.86
C ILE A 212 -7.64 -12.37 3.45
N ILE A 213 -7.57 -11.46 4.43
CA ILE A 213 -7.39 -10.01 4.18
C ILE A 213 -6.09 -9.76 3.43
N PHE A 214 -4.97 -10.34 3.87
CA PHE A 214 -3.68 -10.15 3.21
C PHE A 214 -3.66 -10.71 1.79
N THR A 215 -4.25 -11.88 1.57
CA THR A 215 -4.39 -12.46 0.21
C THR A 215 -5.21 -11.56 -0.69
N PHE A 216 -6.32 -11.02 -0.18
CA PHE A 216 -7.18 -10.09 -0.92
C PHE A 216 -6.47 -8.77 -1.23
N LEU A 217 -5.80 -8.17 -0.25
CA LEU A 217 -5.01 -6.95 -0.45
C LEU A 217 -3.88 -7.16 -1.47
N ALA A 218 -3.19 -8.30 -1.41
CA ALA A 218 -2.14 -8.63 -2.37
C ALA A 218 -2.68 -8.76 -3.80
N ALA A 219 -3.83 -9.42 -3.96
CA ALA A 219 -4.48 -9.56 -5.26
C ALA A 219 -4.86 -8.19 -5.84
N ILE A 220 -5.44 -7.29 -5.05
CA ILE A 220 -5.80 -5.93 -5.48
C ILE A 220 -4.56 -5.10 -5.81
N THR A 221 -3.54 -5.13 -4.96
CA THR A 221 -2.31 -4.36 -5.17
C THR A 221 -1.59 -4.76 -6.46
N SER A 222 -1.50 -6.06 -6.75
CA SER A 222 -0.87 -6.54 -7.98
C SER A 222 -1.59 -6.05 -9.23
N VAL A 223 -2.92 -5.90 -9.16
CA VAL A 223 -3.73 -5.41 -10.28
C VAL A 223 -3.66 -3.90 -10.43
N SER A 224 -3.67 -3.15 -9.34
CA SER A 224 -3.51 -1.69 -9.38
C SER A 224 -2.20 -1.28 -10.06
N TYR A 225 -1.12 -2.01 -9.79
CA TYR A 225 0.18 -1.79 -10.42
C TYR A 225 0.17 -2.03 -11.93
N THR A 226 -0.53 -3.07 -12.40
CA THR A 226 -0.59 -3.38 -13.84
C THR A 226 -1.40 -2.37 -14.65
N HIS A 227 -2.41 -1.72 -14.06
CA HIS A 227 -3.18 -0.67 -14.73
C HIS A 227 -2.41 0.64 -14.92
N LEU A 228 -1.44 0.95 -14.05
CA LEU A 228 -0.61 2.14 -14.17
C LEU A 228 0.55 1.96 -15.17
N THR A 229 0.89 0.73 -15.54
CA THR A 229 2.04 0.41 -16.41
C THR A 229 1.66 0.00 -17.83
N LEU A 230 0.38 -0.25 -18.11
CA LEU A 230 -0.10 -0.59 -19.46
C LEU A 230 -0.55 0.68 -20.20
N PRO A 231 -0.07 0.88 -21.46
CA PRO A 231 -0.45 2.03 -22.30
C PRO A 231 -1.92 2.02 -22.72
#